data_b9ba4da08105fb7ac2700f474e4629ac
#
_entry.id   b9ba4da08105fb7ac2700f474e4629ac
#
_cell.length_a   1.000
_cell.length_b   1.000
_cell.length_c   1.000
_cell.angle_alpha   90.00
_cell.angle_beta   90.00
_cell.angle_gamma   90.00
#
_symmetry.space_group_name_H-M   'P 1'
#
loop_
_entity.id
_entity.type
_entity.pdbx_description
1 polymer ?
#
loop_
_entity_poly.entity_id
_entity_poly.type
_entity_poly.pdbx_seq_one_letter_code
_entity_poly.pdbx_strand_id
1 'polypeptide(L)'
;MKKLFFVTNVDWFFISHRLPIALNAIQQGYEVYLLSRDTGRKQFLQGKGIRFIDIPFDRSGSNPLHELKCIFQLYTNYKKYRPNIIHHVTLKAALLGSVAAKLSGQHHVVNAISGLGYNFTNGRNGILQKLIRTLIRIAFKSKSFSFILQNPDDVGMIKGFNLVPSSHIFLIKGSGVDLNEFVFSQAPGKTQLKVLFPARILLDKGVMEFIDAAKLLQKRFIGKVKFILAGDCDKENLAVLGEEKLRSLLVDDYIEWIGYQAQMFPIYTDSDIVVLPSYREGLPKSLIEACAVGRPIVTTDVPGCRECVKSGYNGYLVPAKDSRALADAIGLLIEDDAKRKEFGRNS
;
A
#
# COMPACT_ATOMS: atom_id res chain seq x y z
N MET A 1 9.57 -0.85 -31.82
CA MET A 1 8.57 -0.72 -30.75
C MET A 1 9.13 0.14 -29.64
N LYS A 2 8.28 0.96 -28.99
CA LYS A 2 8.68 1.74 -27.80
C LYS A 2 8.77 0.82 -26.59
N LYS A 3 9.80 0.98 -25.76
CA LYS A 3 10.05 0.15 -24.58
C LYS A 3 9.63 0.88 -23.32
N LEU A 4 8.80 0.23 -22.51
CA LEU A 4 8.38 0.70 -21.19
C LEU A 4 8.94 -0.23 -20.12
N PHE A 5 9.73 0.32 -19.21
CA PHE A 5 10.31 -0.40 -18.09
C PHE A 5 9.53 -0.09 -16.83
N PHE A 6 9.00 -1.12 -16.18
CA PHE A 6 8.56 -1.04 -14.78
C PHE A 6 9.68 -1.57 -13.89
N VAL A 7 9.91 -0.87 -12.79
CA VAL A 7 10.90 -1.27 -11.78
C VAL A 7 10.23 -1.27 -10.41
N THR A 8 10.20 -2.40 -9.75
CA THR A 8 9.60 -2.54 -8.42
C THR A 8 10.40 -3.53 -7.55
N ASN A 9 10.28 -3.43 -6.22
CA ASN A 9 11.04 -4.29 -5.32
C ASN A 9 10.68 -5.77 -5.47
N VAL A 10 9.39 -6.08 -5.70
CA VAL A 10 8.87 -7.44 -5.76
C VAL A 10 7.75 -7.54 -6.80
N ASP A 11 7.67 -8.69 -7.43
CA ASP A 11 6.75 -8.99 -8.52
C ASP A 11 5.27 -9.00 -8.09
N TRP A 12 4.93 -9.51 -6.91
CA TRP A 12 3.54 -9.51 -6.44
C TRP A 12 2.98 -8.10 -6.21
N PHE A 13 3.85 -7.14 -5.82
CA PHE A 13 3.42 -5.74 -5.70
C PHE A 13 3.10 -5.14 -7.07
N PHE A 14 3.92 -5.45 -8.09
CA PHE A 14 3.65 -5.06 -9.47
C PHE A 14 2.30 -5.64 -9.95
N ILE A 15 2.06 -6.94 -9.72
CA ILE A 15 0.81 -7.60 -10.12
C ILE A 15 -0.39 -6.87 -9.50
N SER A 16 -0.33 -6.61 -8.22
CA SER A 16 -1.45 -6.01 -7.47
C SER A 16 -1.72 -4.54 -7.84
N HIS A 17 -0.70 -3.77 -8.26
CA HIS A 17 -0.82 -2.32 -8.41
C HIS A 17 -0.56 -1.78 -9.82
N ARG A 18 0.11 -2.53 -10.71
CA ARG A 18 0.56 -2.02 -12.02
C ARG A 18 0.29 -2.95 -13.18
N LEU A 19 -0.10 -4.19 -12.95
CA LEU A 19 -0.39 -5.14 -14.02
C LEU A 19 -1.41 -4.61 -15.04
N PRO A 20 -2.54 -4.00 -14.64
CA PRO A 20 -3.51 -3.45 -15.60
C PRO A 20 -2.89 -2.38 -16.51
N ILE A 21 -2.03 -1.51 -15.96
CA ILE A 21 -1.33 -0.47 -16.74
C ILE A 21 -0.37 -1.12 -17.75
N ALA A 22 0.36 -2.15 -17.32
CA ALA A 22 1.29 -2.87 -18.16
C ALA A 22 0.59 -3.60 -19.33
N LEU A 23 -0.54 -4.24 -19.06
CA LEU A 23 -1.34 -4.92 -20.08
C LEU A 23 -1.92 -3.92 -21.09
N ASN A 24 -2.43 -2.78 -20.62
CA ASN A 24 -2.88 -1.72 -21.50
C ASN A 24 -1.74 -1.17 -22.36
N ALA A 25 -0.54 -0.97 -21.80
CA ALA A 25 0.63 -0.53 -22.57
C ALA A 25 1.01 -1.54 -23.66
N ILE A 26 0.91 -2.85 -23.40
CA ILE A 26 1.12 -3.89 -24.43
C ILE A 26 0.09 -3.74 -25.56
N GLN A 27 -1.21 -3.55 -25.22
CA GLN A 27 -2.27 -3.33 -26.22
C GLN A 27 -2.00 -2.07 -27.07
N GLN A 28 -1.36 -1.04 -26.48
CA GLN A 28 -0.95 0.18 -27.19
C GLN A 28 0.38 0.01 -27.97
N GLY A 29 0.91 -1.20 -28.10
CA GLY A 29 2.10 -1.51 -28.87
C GLY A 29 3.44 -1.24 -28.20
N TYR A 30 3.45 -1.11 -26.85
CA TYR A 30 4.71 -1.05 -26.11
C TYR A 30 5.28 -2.45 -25.86
N GLU A 31 6.59 -2.56 -25.92
CA GLU A 31 7.35 -3.69 -25.40
C GLU A 31 7.58 -3.46 -23.89
N VAL A 32 6.90 -4.22 -23.06
CA VAL A 32 6.89 -4.00 -21.60
C VAL A 32 7.88 -4.93 -20.91
N TYR A 33 8.73 -4.34 -20.07
CA TYR A 33 9.68 -5.03 -19.21
C TYR A 33 9.33 -4.80 -17.75
N LEU A 34 9.49 -5.84 -16.94
CA LEU A 34 9.48 -5.74 -15.47
C LEU A 34 10.85 -6.09 -14.93
N LEU A 35 11.47 -5.16 -14.22
CA LEU A 35 12.70 -5.34 -13.45
C LEU A 35 12.32 -5.44 -11.97
N SER A 36 12.43 -6.63 -11.40
CA SER A 36 11.94 -6.91 -10.04
C SER A 36 12.59 -8.16 -9.48
N ARG A 37 12.58 -8.32 -8.14
CA ARG A 37 12.87 -9.61 -7.52
C ARG A 37 11.77 -10.63 -7.91
N ASP A 38 12.19 -11.80 -8.35
CA ASP A 38 11.29 -12.93 -8.60
C ASP A 38 10.92 -13.62 -7.29
N THR A 39 9.63 -13.69 -6.98
CA THR A 39 9.08 -14.46 -5.86
C THR A 39 8.22 -15.64 -6.35
N GLY A 40 8.51 -16.13 -7.57
CA GLY A 40 7.80 -17.25 -8.19
C GLY A 40 6.68 -16.82 -9.15
N ARG A 41 6.64 -15.53 -9.54
CA ARG A 41 5.61 -15.00 -10.46
C ARG A 41 6.11 -14.75 -11.89
N LYS A 42 7.39 -14.99 -12.15
CA LYS A 42 8.03 -14.74 -13.44
C LYS A 42 7.30 -15.40 -14.62
N GLN A 43 7.00 -16.69 -14.51
CA GLN A 43 6.31 -17.43 -15.59
C GLN A 43 4.91 -16.87 -15.88
N PHE A 44 4.15 -16.55 -14.83
CA PHE A 44 2.84 -15.93 -14.97
C PHE A 44 2.93 -14.59 -15.73
N LEU A 45 3.89 -13.74 -15.39
CA LEU A 45 4.09 -12.43 -16.02
C LEU A 45 4.57 -12.57 -17.48
N GLN A 46 5.45 -13.52 -17.75
CA GLN A 46 5.89 -13.82 -19.12
C GLN A 46 4.73 -14.32 -19.99
N GLY A 47 3.84 -15.16 -19.45
CA GLY A 47 2.61 -15.59 -20.12
C GLY A 47 1.64 -14.45 -20.44
N LYS A 48 1.76 -13.30 -19.76
CA LYS A 48 1.02 -12.06 -20.06
C LYS A 48 1.74 -11.13 -21.07
N GLY A 49 2.86 -11.57 -21.65
CA GLY A 49 3.63 -10.78 -22.62
C GLY A 49 4.61 -9.78 -22.00
N ILE A 50 4.87 -9.87 -20.69
CA ILE A 50 5.81 -8.99 -19.98
C ILE A 50 7.19 -9.66 -19.95
N ARG A 51 8.22 -8.96 -20.41
CA ARG A 51 9.61 -9.43 -20.34
C ARG A 51 10.15 -9.22 -18.92
N PHE A 52 10.41 -10.29 -18.19
CA PHE A 52 10.87 -10.24 -16.82
C PHE A 52 12.40 -10.27 -16.74
N ILE A 53 12.97 -9.32 -15.99
CA ILE A 53 14.40 -9.27 -15.65
C ILE A 53 14.51 -9.31 -14.14
N ASP A 54 15.17 -10.36 -13.63
CA ASP A 54 15.38 -10.50 -12.19
C ASP A 54 16.45 -9.53 -11.69
N ILE A 55 16.04 -8.71 -10.72
CA ILE A 55 16.92 -7.79 -9.98
C ILE A 55 16.84 -8.17 -8.51
N PRO A 56 17.95 -8.44 -7.83
CA PRO A 56 17.94 -8.96 -6.47
C PRO A 56 17.63 -7.85 -5.44
N PHE A 57 16.46 -7.22 -5.54
CA PHE A 57 16.05 -6.25 -4.53
C PHE A 57 15.86 -6.94 -3.18
N ASP A 58 16.46 -6.35 -2.15
CA ASP A 58 16.15 -6.69 -0.77
C ASP A 58 15.07 -5.75 -0.22
N ARG A 59 14.03 -6.29 0.41
CA ARG A 59 12.90 -5.49 0.90
C ARG A 59 13.21 -4.77 2.21
N SER A 60 13.93 -5.41 3.11
CA SER A 60 14.22 -4.91 4.45
C SER A 60 15.67 -4.56 4.68
N GLY A 61 16.57 -5.08 3.87
CA GLY A 61 18.01 -4.88 4.00
C GLY A 61 18.45 -3.48 3.56
N SER A 62 19.49 -3.02 4.21
CA SER A 62 20.20 -1.77 3.89
C SER A 62 21.70 -2.02 3.69
N ASN A 63 22.08 -3.22 3.23
CA ASN A 63 23.48 -3.54 2.94
C ASN A 63 23.96 -2.72 1.74
N PRO A 64 24.88 -1.76 1.91
CA PRO A 64 25.32 -0.85 0.85
C PRO A 64 25.89 -1.56 -0.38
N LEU A 65 26.59 -2.67 -0.18
CA LEU A 65 27.15 -3.45 -1.30
C LEU A 65 26.08 -4.10 -2.14
N HIS A 66 25.02 -4.58 -1.49
CA HIS A 66 23.86 -5.14 -2.17
C HIS A 66 23.11 -4.08 -2.96
N GLU A 67 22.87 -2.89 -2.37
CA GLU A 67 22.25 -1.77 -3.07
C GLU A 67 23.06 -1.31 -4.28
N LEU A 68 24.40 -1.26 -4.17
CA LEU A 68 25.28 -0.95 -5.30
C LEU A 68 25.16 -2.00 -6.42
N LYS A 69 25.03 -3.28 -6.08
CA LYS A 69 24.78 -4.36 -7.05
C LYS A 69 23.46 -4.14 -7.79
N CYS A 70 22.40 -3.77 -7.07
CA CYS A 70 21.11 -3.45 -7.68
C CYS A 70 21.23 -2.25 -8.63
N ILE A 71 21.87 -1.16 -8.20
CA ILE A 71 22.11 0.03 -9.06
C ILE A 71 22.87 -0.36 -10.30
N PHE A 72 23.94 -1.15 -10.18
CA PHE A 72 24.75 -1.59 -11.33
C PHE A 72 23.94 -2.45 -12.30
N GLN A 73 23.11 -3.37 -11.82
CA GLN A 73 22.25 -4.18 -12.69
C GLN A 73 21.18 -3.32 -13.39
N LEU A 74 20.56 -2.38 -12.68
CA LEU A 74 19.63 -1.43 -13.30
C LEU A 74 20.34 -0.58 -14.37
N TYR A 75 21.51 -0.03 -14.07
CA TYR A 75 22.33 0.73 -15.00
C TYR A 75 22.65 -0.04 -16.29
N THR A 76 23.13 -1.29 -16.15
CA THR A 76 23.50 -2.13 -17.31
C THR A 76 22.29 -2.45 -18.17
N ASN A 77 21.14 -2.73 -17.56
CA ASN A 77 19.89 -2.97 -18.29
C ASN A 77 19.39 -1.70 -19.00
N TYR A 78 19.45 -0.53 -18.34
CA TYR A 78 19.07 0.74 -18.99
C TYR A 78 19.97 1.07 -20.16
N LYS A 79 21.28 0.88 -20.06
CA LYS A 79 22.23 1.05 -21.17
C LYS A 79 21.98 0.07 -22.30
N LYS A 80 21.75 -1.22 -21.98
CA LYS A 80 21.55 -2.28 -22.97
C LYS A 80 20.25 -2.09 -23.76
N TYR A 81 19.15 -1.86 -23.08
CA TYR A 81 17.82 -1.87 -23.70
C TYR A 81 17.34 -0.47 -24.14
N ARG A 82 17.91 0.62 -23.59
CA ARG A 82 17.56 2.01 -23.87
C ARG A 82 16.05 2.25 -23.87
N PRO A 83 15.38 2.09 -22.70
CA PRO A 83 13.92 2.24 -22.60
C PRO A 83 13.50 3.66 -22.97
N ASN A 84 12.34 3.79 -23.60
CA ASN A 84 11.73 5.09 -23.90
C ASN A 84 11.14 5.73 -22.65
N ILE A 85 10.61 4.91 -21.72
CA ILE A 85 10.04 5.34 -20.44
C ILE A 85 10.46 4.35 -19.37
N ILE A 86 10.87 4.88 -18.21
CA ILE A 86 11.13 4.09 -17.01
C ILE A 86 10.12 4.50 -15.95
N HIS A 87 9.35 3.55 -15.44
CA HIS A 87 8.37 3.74 -14.39
C HIS A 87 8.80 3.00 -13.12
N HIS A 88 9.41 3.72 -12.20
CA HIS A 88 9.77 3.20 -10.89
C HIS A 88 8.54 3.16 -9.99
N VAL A 89 8.39 2.07 -9.26
CA VAL A 89 7.26 1.87 -8.33
C VAL A 89 7.84 1.52 -6.97
N THR A 90 7.34 2.14 -5.90
CA THR A 90 7.88 2.12 -4.54
C THR A 90 9.09 3.05 -4.34
N LEU A 91 9.31 3.46 -3.09
CA LEU A 91 10.37 4.41 -2.75
C LEU A 91 11.78 3.84 -3.01
N LYS A 92 12.03 2.58 -2.62
CA LYS A 92 13.36 1.95 -2.80
C LYS A 92 13.71 1.80 -4.29
N ALA A 93 12.78 1.25 -5.09
CA ALA A 93 12.99 1.11 -6.53
C ALA A 93 13.16 2.48 -7.22
N ALA A 94 12.43 3.50 -6.76
CA ALA A 94 12.58 4.87 -7.26
C ALA A 94 13.95 5.48 -6.93
N LEU A 95 14.45 5.29 -5.70
CA LEU A 95 15.77 5.80 -5.28
C LEU A 95 16.90 5.17 -6.09
N LEU A 96 16.99 3.84 -6.07
CA LEU A 96 18.07 3.11 -6.76
C LEU A 96 17.97 3.26 -8.28
N GLY A 97 16.74 3.16 -8.82
CA GLY A 97 16.45 3.31 -10.23
C GLY A 97 16.75 4.72 -10.76
N SER A 98 16.48 5.77 -9.97
CA SER A 98 16.80 7.15 -10.36
C SER A 98 18.31 7.40 -10.43
N VAL A 99 19.09 6.83 -9.51
CA VAL A 99 20.57 6.88 -9.60
C VAL A 99 21.03 6.16 -10.85
N ALA A 100 20.58 4.94 -11.10
CA ALA A 100 20.93 4.17 -12.29
C ALA A 100 20.52 4.89 -13.59
N ALA A 101 19.34 5.53 -13.62
CA ALA A 101 18.85 6.31 -14.76
C ALA A 101 19.76 7.50 -15.07
N LYS A 102 20.18 8.26 -14.07
CA LYS A 102 21.15 9.36 -14.25
C LYS A 102 22.47 8.88 -14.80
N LEU A 103 23.05 7.83 -14.21
CA LEU A 103 24.32 7.26 -14.65
C LEU A 103 24.24 6.72 -16.10
N SER A 104 23.07 6.22 -16.51
CA SER A 104 22.85 5.69 -17.86
C SER A 104 22.38 6.72 -18.89
N GLY A 105 22.18 7.99 -18.48
CA GLY A 105 21.71 9.06 -19.34
C GLY A 105 20.24 8.92 -19.75
N GLN A 106 19.40 8.31 -18.90
CA GLN A 106 17.95 8.21 -19.12
C GLN A 106 17.25 9.47 -18.61
N HIS A 107 16.32 10.01 -19.40
CA HIS A 107 15.65 11.27 -19.09
C HIS A 107 14.15 11.10 -18.80
N HIS A 108 13.48 10.14 -19.42
CA HIS A 108 12.04 9.93 -19.26
C HIS A 108 11.75 8.95 -18.11
N VAL A 109 11.86 9.46 -16.90
CA VAL A 109 11.69 8.69 -15.66
C VAL A 109 10.47 9.19 -14.89
N VAL A 110 9.59 8.26 -14.55
CA VAL A 110 8.42 8.46 -13.70
C VAL A 110 8.63 7.72 -12.39
N ASN A 111 8.70 8.44 -11.28
CA ASN A 111 8.81 7.89 -9.94
C ASN A 111 7.43 7.86 -9.29
N ALA A 112 6.76 6.71 -9.31
CA ALA A 112 5.46 6.51 -8.67
C ALA A 112 5.66 5.97 -7.25
N ILE A 113 5.56 6.86 -6.27
CA ILE A 113 5.79 6.52 -4.86
C ILE A 113 4.44 6.29 -4.19
N SER A 114 4.21 5.05 -3.77
CA SER A 114 2.97 4.61 -3.11
C SER A 114 2.93 4.88 -1.60
N GLY A 115 3.66 5.91 -1.16
CA GLY A 115 3.80 6.34 0.22
C GLY A 115 5.27 6.53 0.59
N LEU A 116 5.59 7.64 1.24
CA LEU A 116 6.95 7.95 1.66
C LEU A 116 7.42 7.14 2.89
N GLY A 117 6.50 6.35 3.50
CA GLY A 117 6.76 5.52 4.67
C GLY A 117 6.79 6.29 5.99
N TYR A 118 6.42 5.61 7.07
CA TYR A 118 6.32 6.20 8.41
C TYR A 118 7.66 6.74 8.93
N ASN A 119 8.75 6.02 8.71
CA ASN A 119 10.08 6.42 9.19
C ASN A 119 10.63 7.69 8.52
N PHE A 120 10.05 8.09 7.39
CA PHE A 120 10.48 9.27 6.63
C PHE A 120 9.97 10.59 7.21
N THR A 121 8.91 10.53 8.01
CA THR A 121 8.16 11.70 8.48
C THR A 121 8.36 12.00 9.96
N ASN A 122 8.92 11.08 10.74
CA ASN A 122 9.18 11.30 12.16
C ASN A 122 10.30 12.33 12.36
N GLY A 123 9.92 13.52 12.79
CA GLY A 123 10.69 14.75 12.91
C GLY A 123 11.86 14.76 13.88
N ARG A 124 12.69 13.72 13.96
CA ARG A 124 13.96 13.77 14.69
C ARG A 124 15.03 14.38 13.78
N ASN A 125 15.44 15.61 14.07
CA ASN A 125 16.54 16.33 13.40
C ASN A 125 17.90 15.70 13.72
N GLY A 126 18.18 14.48 13.23
CA GLY A 126 19.43 13.79 13.44
C GLY A 126 20.33 13.75 12.19
N ILE A 127 21.61 13.40 12.39
CA ILE A 127 22.60 13.24 11.31
C ILE A 127 22.08 12.25 10.25
N LEU A 128 21.40 11.18 10.67
CA LEU A 128 20.81 10.17 9.78
C LEU A 128 19.76 10.77 8.84
N GLN A 129 18.91 11.69 9.32
CA GLN A 129 17.92 12.34 8.46
C GLN A 129 18.56 13.31 7.45
N LYS A 130 19.63 14.01 7.84
CA LYS A 130 20.40 14.84 6.90
C LYS A 130 20.99 13.96 5.78
N LEU A 131 21.53 12.80 6.12
CA LEU A 131 22.08 11.84 5.17
C LEU A 131 20.98 11.33 4.21
N ILE A 132 19.83 10.89 4.74
CA ILE A 132 18.69 10.44 3.94
C ILE A 132 18.20 11.54 2.99
N ARG A 133 18.04 12.78 3.48
CA ARG A 133 17.67 13.93 2.63
C ARG A 133 18.68 14.21 1.54
N THR A 134 19.98 14.04 1.82
CA THR A 134 21.06 14.19 0.83
C THR A 134 20.97 13.11 -0.25
N LEU A 135 20.80 11.85 0.14
CA LEU A 135 20.63 10.73 -0.80
C LEU A 135 19.40 10.93 -1.70
N ILE A 136 18.30 11.41 -1.14
CA ILE A 136 17.09 11.75 -1.90
C ILE A 136 17.38 12.86 -2.92
N ARG A 137 18.08 13.92 -2.51
CA ARG A 137 18.45 14.99 -3.44
C ARG A 137 19.34 14.46 -4.55
N ILE A 138 20.34 13.64 -4.22
CA ILE A 138 21.22 13.02 -5.23
C ILE A 138 20.40 12.16 -6.20
N ALA A 139 19.53 11.32 -5.70
CA ALA A 139 18.72 10.42 -6.53
C ALA A 139 17.71 11.18 -7.40
N PHE A 140 16.95 12.10 -6.81
CA PHE A 140 15.73 12.63 -7.44
C PHE A 140 15.89 14.02 -8.08
N LYS A 141 16.92 14.80 -7.74
CA LYS A 141 17.07 16.15 -8.33
C LYS A 141 17.31 16.06 -9.82
N SER A 142 16.32 16.43 -10.62
CA SER A 142 16.35 16.39 -12.08
C SER A 142 15.32 17.33 -12.68
N LYS A 143 15.59 17.91 -13.84
CA LYS A 143 14.60 18.70 -14.61
C LYS A 143 13.69 17.82 -15.47
N SER A 144 14.04 16.54 -15.70
CA SER A 144 13.36 15.63 -16.61
C SER A 144 12.61 14.48 -15.91
N PHE A 145 12.76 14.34 -14.60
CA PHE A 145 12.03 13.31 -13.85
C PHE A 145 10.65 13.81 -13.46
N SER A 146 9.69 12.90 -13.42
CA SER A 146 8.35 13.15 -12.97
C SER A 146 8.03 12.31 -11.71
N PHE A 147 7.13 12.81 -10.88
CA PHE A 147 6.64 12.11 -9.70
C PHE A 147 5.14 11.90 -9.79
N ILE A 148 4.70 10.69 -9.44
CA ILE A 148 3.31 10.37 -9.15
C ILE A 148 3.22 10.05 -7.67
N LEU A 149 2.38 10.78 -6.95
CA LEU A 149 2.13 10.63 -5.52
C LEU A 149 0.64 10.38 -5.28
N GLN A 150 0.29 9.71 -4.20
CA GLN A 150 -1.05 9.20 -4.01
C GLN A 150 -1.93 10.03 -3.06
N ASN A 151 -1.32 10.96 -2.31
CA ASN A 151 -2.02 11.85 -1.40
C ASN A 151 -1.42 13.27 -1.41
N PRO A 152 -2.20 14.30 -1.00
CA PRO A 152 -1.75 15.69 -0.99
C PRO A 152 -0.56 15.96 -0.04
N ASP A 153 -0.49 15.25 1.09
CA ASP A 153 0.59 15.42 2.08
C ASP A 153 1.95 15.06 1.46
N ASP A 154 2.02 13.93 0.74
CA ASP A 154 3.24 13.50 0.05
C ASP A 154 3.60 14.47 -1.10
N VAL A 155 2.60 14.99 -1.82
CA VAL A 155 2.81 16.05 -2.84
C VAL A 155 3.44 17.29 -2.20
N GLY A 156 2.89 17.76 -1.09
CA GLY A 156 3.41 18.91 -0.35
C GLY A 156 4.86 18.70 0.09
N MET A 157 5.17 17.48 0.59
CA MET A 157 6.52 17.13 1.03
C MET A 157 7.52 17.11 -0.15
N ILE A 158 7.20 16.47 -1.26
CA ILE A 158 8.11 16.41 -2.44
C ILE A 158 8.30 17.80 -3.06
N LYS A 159 7.25 18.63 -3.13
CA LYS A 159 7.37 20.05 -3.53
C LYS A 159 8.33 20.81 -2.62
N GLY A 160 8.24 20.63 -1.30
CA GLY A 160 9.13 21.27 -0.32
C GLY A 160 10.61 20.90 -0.47
N PHE A 161 10.93 19.76 -1.09
CA PHE A 161 12.32 19.38 -1.36
C PHE A 161 12.92 20.06 -2.61
N ASN A 162 12.12 20.69 -3.47
CA ASN A 162 12.57 21.33 -4.72
C ASN A 162 13.44 20.44 -5.61
N LEU A 163 12.99 19.19 -5.80
CA LEU A 163 13.76 18.14 -6.53
C LEU A 163 13.52 18.18 -8.03
N VAL A 164 12.33 18.53 -8.44
CA VAL A 164 11.87 18.62 -9.83
C VAL A 164 10.97 19.84 -9.99
N PRO A 165 10.71 20.32 -11.24
CA PRO A 165 9.72 21.35 -11.49
C PRO A 165 8.34 20.93 -10.94
N SER A 166 7.59 21.87 -10.36
CA SER A 166 6.26 21.58 -9.79
C SER A 166 5.27 21.01 -10.82
N SER A 167 5.43 21.37 -12.10
CA SER A 167 4.68 20.81 -13.24
C SER A 167 4.95 19.33 -13.50
N HIS A 168 6.00 18.75 -12.91
CA HIS A 168 6.36 17.34 -13.02
C HIS A 168 5.94 16.52 -11.79
N ILE A 169 5.11 17.10 -10.90
CA ILE A 169 4.59 16.42 -9.71
C ILE A 169 3.08 16.25 -9.89
N PHE A 170 2.64 15.01 -9.97
CA PHE A 170 1.26 14.63 -10.24
C PHE A 170 0.64 13.94 -9.03
N LEU A 171 -0.57 14.32 -8.67
CA LEU A 171 -1.41 13.60 -7.71
C LEU A 171 -2.29 12.61 -8.47
N ILE A 172 -2.06 11.31 -8.27
CA ILE A 172 -2.93 10.24 -8.76
C ILE A 172 -3.30 9.37 -7.57
N LYS A 173 -4.56 9.43 -7.15
CA LYS A 173 -5.05 8.75 -5.95
C LYS A 173 -5.06 7.22 -6.14
N GLY A 174 -4.02 6.58 -5.60
CA GLY A 174 -3.87 5.12 -5.57
C GLY A 174 -3.69 4.45 -6.93
N SER A 175 -3.88 3.14 -6.93
CA SER A 175 -3.84 2.29 -8.15
C SER A 175 -5.23 1.96 -8.68
N GLY A 176 -6.28 2.47 -8.02
CA GLY A 176 -7.66 2.14 -8.36
C GLY A 176 -8.08 0.73 -7.93
N VAL A 177 -9.31 0.40 -8.22
CA VAL A 177 -9.93 -0.91 -8.02
C VAL A 177 -10.74 -1.27 -9.26
N ASP A 178 -10.77 -2.55 -9.63
CA ASP A 178 -11.62 -3.03 -10.72
C ASP A 178 -13.05 -3.21 -10.20
N LEU A 179 -13.98 -2.38 -10.67
CA LEU A 179 -15.39 -2.43 -10.27
C LEU A 179 -16.14 -3.63 -10.86
N ASN A 180 -15.56 -4.37 -11.81
CA ASN A 180 -16.10 -5.64 -12.26
C ASN A 180 -15.75 -6.78 -11.31
N GLU A 181 -14.62 -6.67 -10.59
CA GLU A 181 -14.19 -7.62 -9.57
C GLU A 181 -14.79 -7.25 -8.19
N PHE A 182 -14.73 -5.98 -7.82
CA PHE A 182 -15.23 -5.46 -6.53
C PHE A 182 -16.55 -4.72 -6.73
N VAL A 183 -17.61 -5.49 -6.99
CA VAL A 183 -18.95 -4.93 -7.18
C VAL A 183 -19.61 -4.59 -5.85
N PHE A 184 -20.46 -3.55 -5.85
CA PHE A 184 -21.26 -3.20 -4.68
C PHE A 184 -22.10 -4.38 -4.22
N SER A 185 -22.12 -4.64 -2.91
CA SER A 185 -23.00 -5.62 -2.28
C SER A 185 -23.58 -5.05 -0.99
N GLN A 186 -24.84 -5.36 -0.72
CA GLN A 186 -25.43 -5.00 0.58
C GLN A 186 -24.73 -5.76 1.72
N ALA A 187 -24.70 -5.15 2.91
CA ALA A 187 -24.21 -5.82 4.10
C ALA A 187 -24.97 -7.14 4.34
N PRO A 188 -24.29 -8.20 4.81
CA PRO A 188 -24.84 -9.57 4.79
C PRO A 188 -26.06 -9.82 5.69
N GLY A 189 -26.45 -8.88 6.56
CA GLY A 189 -27.65 -9.01 7.40
C GLY A 189 -27.63 -10.21 8.36
N LYS A 190 -26.44 -10.62 8.82
CA LYS A 190 -26.23 -11.78 9.69
C LYS A 190 -26.54 -11.48 11.16
N THR A 191 -26.80 -12.53 11.92
CA THR A 191 -26.99 -12.45 13.37
C THR A 191 -25.72 -12.06 14.11
N GLN A 192 -24.54 -12.43 13.57
CA GLN A 192 -23.22 -12.06 14.08
C GLN A 192 -22.48 -11.15 13.10
N LEU A 193 -22.18 -9.93 13.50
CA LEU A 193 -21.45 -8.95 12.70
C LEU A 193 -19.97 -9.31 12.58
N LYS A 194 -19.36 -8.94 11.46
CA LYS A 194 -17.93 -9.15 11.19
C LYS A 194 -17.21 -7.82 10.99
N VAL A 195 -16.18 -7.60 11.80
CA VAL A 195 -15.27 -6.45 11.70
C VAL A 195 -13.96 -6.93 11.09
N LEU A 196 -13.61 -6.45 9.92
CA LEU A 196 -12.48 -6.93 9.12
C LEU A 196 -11.28 -5.98 9.19
N PHE A 197 -10.10 -6.53 9.44
CA PHE A 197 -8.80 -5.89 9.25
C PHE A 197 -8.11 -6.48 8.00
N PRO A 198 -8.15 -5.80 6.83
CA PRO A 198 -7.63 -6.33 5.57
C PRO A 198 -6.22 -5.81 5.28
N ALA A 199 -5.24 -6.25 6.02
CA ALA A 199 -3.85 -5.83 5.83
C ALA A 199 -2.85 -6.88 6.32
N ARG A 200 -1.60 -6.78 5.85
CA ARG A 200 -0.49 -7.55 6.42
C ARG A 200 -0.38 -7.30 7.92
N ILE A 201 0.02 -8.30 8.65
CA ILE A 201 0.14 -8.27 10.12
C ILE A 201 1.42 -7.52 10.52
N LEU A 202 1.34 -6.19 10.44
CA LEU A 202 2.43 -5.27 10.71
C LEU A 202 2.03 -4.24 11.77
N LEU A 203 2.98 -3.84 12.61
CA LEU A 203 2.75 -2.85 13.65
C LEU A 203 2.32 -1.49 13.09
N ASP A 204 2.92 -1.08 11.97
CA ASP A 204 2.60 0.19 11.29
C ASP A 204 1.23 0.18 10.55
N LYS A 205 0.62 -0.99 10.41
CA LYS A 205 -0.77 -1.15 9.96
C LYS A 205 -1.79 -1.04 11.11
N GLY A 206 -1.31 -0.92 12.34
CA GLY A 206 -2.15 -0.77 13.52
C GLY A 206 -2.80 -2.09 13.97
N VAL A 207 -2.13 -3.23 13.73
CA VAL A 207 -2.66 -4.54 14.14
C VAL A 207 -2.87 -4.62 15.65
N MET A 208 -2.00 -4.00 16.45
CA MET A 208 -2.15 -3.97 17.91
C MET A 208 -3.36 -3.15 18.33
N GLU A 209 -3.55 -1.97 17.72
CA GLU A 209 -4.71 -1.11 17.98
C GLU A 209 -6.03 -1.81 17.63
N PHE A 210 -6.06 -2.58 16.55
CA PHE A 210 -7.23 -3.37 16.17
C PHE A 210 -7.54 -4.46 17.20
N ILE A 211 -6.53 -5.23 17.63
CA ILE A 211 -6.69 -6.29 18.65
C ILE A 211 -7.09 -5.70 20.00
N ASP A 212 -6.46 -4.61 20.43
CA ASP A 212 -6.77 -3.95 21.70
C ASP A 212 -8.18 -3.34 21.68
N ALA A 213 -8.59 -2.71 20.57
CA ALA A 213 -9.95 -2.22 20.39
C ALA A 213 -10.98 -3.37 20.47
N ALA A 214 -10.70 -4.51 19.84
CA ALA A 214 -11.55 -5.70 19.93
C ALA A 214 -11.69 -6.17 21.39
N LYS A 215 -10.58 -6.24 22.15
CA LYS A 215 -10.60 -6.62 23.58
C LYS A 215 -11.38 -5.64 24.45
N LEU A 216 -11.30 -4.33 24.18
CA LEU A 216 -12.10 -3.32 24.88
C LEU A 216 -13.60 -3.52 24.66
N LEU A 217 -13.99 -3.98 23.47
CA LEU A 217 -15.38 -4.22 23.10
C LEU A 217 -15.90 -5.61 23.51
N GLN A 218 -15.03 -6.54 23.91
CA GLN A 218 -15.36 -7.94 24.13
C GLN A 218 -16.52 -8.15 25.08
N LYS A 219 -16.48 -7.56 26.29
CA LYS A 219 -17.53 -7.74 27.32
C LYS A 219 -18.92 -7.34 26.83
N ARG A 220 -18.98 -6.35 25.91
CA ARG A 220 -20.24 -5.78 25.42
C ARG A 220 -20.81 -6.55 24.22
N PHE A 221 -19.94 -7.14 23.40
CA PHE A 221 -20.31 -7.68 22.09
C PHE A 221 -19.91 -9.13 21.83
N ILE A 222 -19.41 -9.86 22.84
CA ILE A 222 -19.12 -11.29 22.71
C ILE A 222 -20.38 -12.05 22.24
N GLY A 223 -20.22 -12.95 21.27
CA GLY A 223 -21.31 -13.69 20.63
C GLY A 223 -22.10 -12.90 19.57
N LYS A 224 -22.00 -11.56 19.56
CA LYS A 224 -22.69 -10.68 18.60
C LYS A 224 -21.80 -10.20 17.47
N VAL A 225 -20.50 -10.16 17.70
CA VAL A 225 -19.49 -9.62 16.76
C VAL A 225 -18.29 -10.56 16.69
N LYS A 226 -17.69 -10.68 15.53
CA LYS A 226 -16.42 -11.36 15.30
C LYS A 226 -15.41 -10.39 14.65
N PHE A 227 -14.22 -10.33 15.18
CA PHE A 227 -13.10 -9.54 14.63
C PHE A 227 -12.20 -10.45 13.81
N ILE A 228 -11.93 -10.07 12.57
CA ILE A 228 -11.22 -10.90 11.59
C ILE A 228 -9.99 -10.17 11.08
N LEU A 229 -8.82 -10.79 11.22
CA LEU A 229 -7.58 -10.34 10.60
C LEU A 229 -7.34 -11.15 9.32
N ALA A 230 -7.32 -10.46 8.18
CA ALA A 230 -7.04 -11.05 6.87
C ALA A 230 -5.74 -10.48 6.31
N GLY A 231 -4.68 -11.25 6.39
CA GLY A 231 -3.36 -10.88 5.90
C GLY A 231 -2.26 -11.77 6.45
N ASP A 232 -1.12 -11.75 5.81
CA ASP A 232 0.02 -12.58 6.18
C ASP A 232 0.98 -11.85 7.13
N CYS A 233 1.72 -12.65 7.91
CA CYS A 233 2.88 -12.20 8.67
C CYS A 233 4.08 -12.06 7.73
N ASP A 234 4.32 -10.85 7.24
CA ASP A 234 5.41 -10.56 6.30
C ASP A 234 6.77 -10.59 7.01
N LYS A 235 7.38 -11.78 7.10
CA LYS A 235 8.64 -12.04 7.82
C LYS A 235 9.83 -11.20 7.32
N GLU A 236 9.78 -10.69 6.10
CA GLU A 236 10.81 -9.81 5.55
C GLU A 236 10.62 -8.33 5.96
N ASN A 237 9.56 -7.99 6.67
CA ASN A 237 9.30 -6.62 7.11
C ASN A 237 9.69 -6.43 8.58
N LEU A 238 10.49 -5.40 8.87
CA LEU A 238 10.95 -5.10 10.23
C LEU A 238 9.82 -4.74 11.22
N ALA A 239 8.67 -4.31 10.71
CA ALA A 239 7.49 -4.00 11.52
C ALA A 239 6.55 -5.20 11.71
N VAL A 240 6.97 -6.42 11.33
CA VAL A 240 6.12 -7.62 11.47
C VAL A 240 5.80 -7.92 12.94
N LEU A 241 4.53 -8.18 13.21
CA LEU A 241 4.14 -8.88 14.43
C LEU A 241 4.32 -10.39 14.17
N GLY A 242 5.24 -11.02 14.89
CA GLY A 242 5.53 -12.45 14.71
C GLY A 242 4.29 -13.32 14.92
N GLU A 243 4.20 -14.42 14.18
CA GLU A 243 3.02 -15.31 14.18
C GLU A 243 2.70 -15.87 15.58
N GLU A 244 3.71 -16.31 16.32
CA GLU A 244 3.55 -16.82 17.69
C GLU A 244 2.93 -15.75 18.60
N LYS A 245 3.46 -14.52 18.53
CA LYS A 245 2.91 -13.39 19.28
C LYS A 245 1.49 -13.07 18.85
N LEU A 246 1.20 -13.06 17.54
CA LEU A 246 -0.16 -12.86 17.05
C LEU A 246 -1.12 -13.89 17.64
N ARG A 247 -0.79 -15.20 17.53
CA ARG A 247 -1.62 -16.27 18.05
C ARG A 247 -1.91 -16.14 19.55
N SER A 248 -0.94 -15.69 20.35
CA SER A 248 -1.12 -15.46 21.78
C SER A 248 -2.07 -14.28 22.12
N LEU A 249 -2.41 -13.45 21.15
CA LEU A 249 -3.30 -12.30 21.31
C LEU A 249 -4.73 -12.57 20.84
N LEU A 250 -4.94 -13.67 20.10
CA LEU A 250 -6.27 -14.05 19.61
C LEU A 250 -7.17 -14.46 20.77
N VAL A 251 -8.47 -14.36 20.55
CA VAL A 251 -9.50 -14.79 21.49
C VAL A 251 -10.46 -15.69 20.74
N ASP A 252 -10.56 -16.95 21.18
CA ASP A 252 -11.40 -17.95 20.53
C ASP A 252 -12.83 -17.42 20.32
N ASP A 253 -13.38 -17.74 19.16
CA ASP A 253 -14.72 -17.34 18.71
C ASP A 253 -14.97 -15.82 18.64
N TYR A 254 -13.97 -14.98 18.94
CA TYR A 254 -14.13 -13.53 18.96
C TYR A 254 -13.10 -12.78 18.10
N ILE A 255 -11.80 -13.12 18.19
CA ILE A 255 -10.73 -12.55 17.36
C ILE A 255 -10.07 -13.69 16.57
N GLU A 256 -10.25 -13.70 15.27
CA GLU A 256 -9.75 -14.74 14.38
C GLU A 256 -8.73 -14.18 13.39
N TRP A 257 -7.67 -14.93 13.13
CA TRP A 257 -6.74 -14.68 12.03
C TRP A 257 -6.89 -15.74 10.95
N ILE A 258 -7.29 -15.32 9.75
CA ILE A 258 -7.55 -16.20 8.61
C ILE A 258 -6.39 -16.28 7.61
N GLY A 259 -5.23 -15.67 7.95
CA GLY A 259 -4.04 -15.69 7.09
C GLY A 259 -4.18 -14.89 5.80
N TYR A 260 -3.29 -15.16 4.85
CA TYR A 260 -3.33 -14.56 3.52
C TYR A 260 -4.55 -15.04 2.73
N GLN A 261 -5.25 -14.11 2.12
CA GLN A 261 -6.39 -14.37 1.24
C GLN A 261 -6.06 -13.92 -0.19
N ALA A 262 -6.06 -14.85 -1.13
CA ALA A 262 -5.79 -14.55 -2.53
C ALA A 262 -6.96 -13.78 -3.20
N GLN A 263 -8.18 -14.03 -2.73
CA GLN A 263 -9.41 -13.39 -3.20
C GLN A 263 -10.05 -12.62 -2.05
N MET A 264 -9.96 -11.30 -2.09
CA MET A 264 -10.47 -10.45 -1.02
C MET A 264 -11.96 -10.10 -1.18
N PHE A 265 -12.50 -10.15 -2.39
CA PHE A 265 -13.91 -9.80 -2.64
C PHE A 265 -14.90 -10.60 -1.76
N PRO A 266 -14.82 -11.95 -1.65
CA PRO A 266 -15.70 -12.70 -0.75
C PRO A 266 -15.54 -12.31 0.72
N ILE A 267 -14.33 -11.95 1.14
CA ILE A 267 -14.06 -11.54 2.53
C ILE A 267 -14.70 -10.18 2.83
N TYR A 268 -14.59 -9.21 1.90
CA TYR A 268 -15.28 -7.93 2.05
C TYR A 268 -16.80 -8.09 2.04
N THR A 269 -17.36 -8.91 1.14
CA THR A 269 -18.82 -9.11 1.06
C THR A 269 -19.38 -9.79 2.29
N ASP A 270 -18.58 -10.62 2.97
CA ASP A 270 -18.92 -11.31 4.20
C ASP A 270 -18.69 -10.48 5.48
N SER A 271 -18.19 -9.24 5.33
CA SER A 271 -17.89 -8.33 6.43
C SER A 271 -18.90 -7.19 6.51
N ASP A 272 -19.10 -6.63 7.71
CA ASP A 272 -20.03 -5.53 7.97
C ASP A 272 -19.32 -4.19 8.17
N ILE A 273 -18.10 -4.21 8.69
CA ILE A 273 -17.26 -3.02 8.95
C ILE A 273 -15.83 -3.33 8.55
N VAL A 274 -15.17 -2.41 7.86
CA VAL A 274 -13.74 -2.53 7.54
C VAL A 274 -12.93 -1.53 8.37
N VAL A 275 -11.84 -2.03 8.98
CA VAL A 275 -11.01 -1.26 9.90
C VAL A 275 -9.54 -1.34 9.46
N LEU A 276 -8.90 -0.19 9.27
CA LEU A 276 -7.47 -0.11 8.98
C LEU A 276 -6.84 1.05 9.78
N PRO A 277 -6.34 0.81 11.00
CA PRO A 277 -5.79 1.87 11.85
C PRO A 277 -4.30 2.13 11.58
N SER A 278 -3.92 2.23 10.30
CA SER A 278 -2.53 2.45 9.87
C SER A 278 -1.96 3.76 10.37
N TYR A 279 -0.64 3.81 10.57
CA TYR A 279 0.07 5.01 10.99
C TYR A 279 0.42 5.93 9.81
N ARG A 280 0.45 5.42 8.59
CA ARG A 280 0.64 6.16 7.34
C ARG A 280 0.43 5.25 6.14
N GLU A 281 -0.19 5.79 5.08
CA GLU A 281 -0.36 5.11 3.79
C GLU A 281 -0.05 6.06 2.62
N GLY A 282 0.10 5.49 1.43
CA GLY A 282 0.01 6.26 0.19
C GLY A 282 -1.46 6.55 -0.13
N LEU A 283 -2.15 5.53 -0.59
CA LEU A 283 -3.60 5.36 -0.59
C LEU A 283 -3.88 3.86 -0.46
N PRO A 284 -4.45 3.40 0.67
CA PRO A 284 -4.56 1.97 0.93
C PRO A 284 -5.57 1.30 0.01
N LYS A 285 -5.09 0.37 -0.83
CA LYS A 285 -5.92 -0.36 -1.79
C LYS A 285 -7.07 -1.09 -1.09
N SER A 286 -6.81 -1.66 0.08
CA SER A 286 -7.82 -2.36 0.87
C SER A 286 -9.01 -1.47 1.29
N LEU A 287 -8.78 -0.17 1.56
CA LEU A 287 -9.88 0.75 1.84
C LEU A 287 -10.66 1.13 0.58
N ILE A 288 -10.00 1.26 -0.58
CA ILE A 288 -10.69 1.51 -1.85
C ILE A 288 -11.55 0.31 -2.24
N GLU A 289 -11.04 -0.91 -2.04
CA GLU A 289 -11.79 -2.15 -2.24
C GLU A 289 -13.01 -2.22 -1.32
N ALA A 290 -12.85 -1.88 -0.05
CA ALA A 290 -13.95 -1.78 0.91
C ALA A 290 -15.00 -0.74 0.49
N CYS A 291 -14.56 0.43 0.00
CA CYS A 291 -15.47 1.44 -0.56
C CYS A 291 -16.27 0.88 -1.75
N ALA A 292 -15.60 0.22 -2.70
CA ALA A 292 -16.24 -0.33 -3.89
C ALA A 292 -17.31 -1.38 -3.53
N VAL A 293 -17.02 -2.23 -2.54
CA VAL A 293 -17.96 -3.26 -2.05
C VAL A 293 -19.07 -2.66 -1.18
N GLY A 294 -18.98 -1.38 -0.80
CA GLY A 294 -20.01 -0.72 0.01
C GLY A 294 -19.90 -1.03 1.50
N ARG A 295 -18.70 -1.04 2.06
CA ARG A 295 -18.51 -1.24 3.50
C ARG A 295 -18.22 0.09 4.20
N PRO A 296 -18.82 0.36 5.37
CA PRO A 296 -18.43 1.46 6.23
C PRO A 296 -17.01 1.23 6.74
N ILE A 297 -16.24 2.32 6.89
CA ILE A 297 -14.83 2.24 7.21
C ILE A 297 -14.53 2.97 8.53
N VAL A 298 -13.71 2.35 9.38
CA VAL A 298 -13.04 3.06 10.48
C VAL A 298 -11.54 3.04 10.22
N THR A 299 -10.93 4.22 10.14
CA THR A 299 -9.50 4.33 9.88
C THR A 299 -8.90 5.54 10.60
N THR A 300 -7.59 5.68 10.54
CA THR A 300 -6.89 6.78 11.21
C THR A 300 -6.87 8.05 10.37
N ASP A 301 -6.86 9.21 11.03
CA ASP A 301 -6.68 10.52 10.39
C ASP A 301 -5.19 10.77 10.08
N VAL A 302 -4.67 9.98 9.14
CA VAL A 302 -3.30 10.08 8.66
C VAL A 302 -3.26 10.17 7.13
N PRO A 303 -2.15 10.64 6.53
CA PRO A 303 -1.98 10.67 5.08
C PRO A 303 -2.33 9.32 4.44
N GLY A 304 -3.07 9.37 3.35
CA GLY A 304 -3.55 8.21 2.59
C GLY A 304 -4.84 7.60 3.16
N CYS A 305 -4.94 7.33 4.46
CA CYS A 305 -6.16 6.78 5.07
C CYS A 305 -7.33 7.78 5.00
N ARG A 306 -7.08 9.04 5.37
CA ARG A 306 -8.11 10.11 5.33
C ARG A 306 -8.66 10.40 3.93
N GLU A 307 -7.94 10.01 2.89
CA GLU A 307 -8.40 10.17 1.51
C GLU A 307 -9.54 9.22 1.12
N CYS A 308 -9.72 8.13 1.87
CA CYS A 308 -10.77 7.14 1.64
C CYS A 308 -12.02 7.40 2.47
N VAL A 309 -11.95 8.24 3.52
CA VAL A 309 -13.04 8.42 4.48
C VAL A 309 -13.35 9.89 4.70
N LYS A 310 -14.61 10.25 4.49
CA LYS A 310 -15.21 11.48 4.99
C LYS A 310 -15.95 11.13 6.28
N SER A 311 -15.39 11.60 7.42
CA SER A 311 -15.92 11.27 8.75
C SER A 311 -17.39 11.67 8.91
N GLY A 312 -18.22 10.76 9.43
CA GLY A 312 -19.67 10.93 9.54
C GLY A 312 -20.46 10.76 8.26
N TYR A 313 -19.82 10.41 7.13
CA TYR A 313 -20.49 10.19 5.84
C TYR A 313 -20.36 8.75 5.36
N ASN A 314 -19.15 8.20 5.27
CA ASN A 314 -18.90 6.81 4.87
C ASN A 314 -18.06 6.02 5.89
N GLY A 315 -17.79 6.62 7.04
CA GLY A 315 -17.00 6.01 8.10
C GLY A 315 -16.57 7.00 9.16
N TYR A 316 -15.59 6.60 9.95
CA TYR A 316 -15.01 7.43 10.99
C TYR A 316 -13.49 7.52 10.87
N LEU A 317 -12.95 8.72 11.17
CA LEU A 317 -11.52 8.99 11.31
C LEU A 317 -11.19 9.09 12.80
N VAL A 318 -10.17 8.35 13.24
CA VAL A 318 -9.68 8.35 14.63
C VAL A 318 -8.19 8.72 14.70
N PRO A 319 -7.67 9.17 15.85
CA PRO A 319 -6.24 9.38 16.02
C PRO A 319 -5.46 8.07 15.83
N ALA A 320 -4.27 8.16 15.23
CA ALA A 320 -3.38 7.00 15.16
C ALA A 320 -2.87 6.61 16.55
N LYS A 321 -2.68 5.30 16.78
CA LYS A 321 -2.19 4.72 18.05
C LYS A 321 -3.16 4.94 19.22
N ASP A 322 -4.43 5.08 18.95
CA ASP A 322 -5.49 5.22 19.97
C ASP A 322 -6.51 4.09 19.84
N SER A 323 -6.26 2.99 20.55
CA SER A 323 -7.13 1.81 20.57
C SER A 323 -8.51 2.12 21.18
N ARG A 324 -8.60 3.10 22.08
CA ARG A 324 -9.87 3.49 22.71
C ARG A 324 -10.76 4.25 21.73
N ALA A 325 -10.22 5.29 21.07
CA ALA A 325 -10.97 6.01 20.03
C ALA A 325 -11.39 5.07 18.89
N LEU A 326 -10.52 4.10 18.55
CA LEU A 326 -10.84 3.07 17.57
C LEU A 326 -12.01 2.19 18.03
N ALA A 327 -11.98 1.72 19.28
CA ALA A 327 -13.05 0.92 19.87
C ALA A 327 -14.38 1.68 19.89
N ASP A 328 -14.36 2.95 20.32
CA ASP A 328 -15.56 3.78 20.39
C ASP A 328 -16.20 3.95 18.99
N ALA A 329 -15.38 4.25 17.96
CA ALA A 329 -15.87 4.40 16.59
C ALA A 329 -16.43 3.08 16.00
N ILE A 330 -15.78 1.95 16.27
CA ILE A 330 -16.28 0.62 15.89
C ILE A 330 -17.59 0.32 16.63
N GLY A 331 -17.65 0.60 17.93
CA GLY A 331 -18.83 0.40 18.76
C GLY A 331 -20.06 1.13 18.24
N LEU A 332 -19.92 2.39 17.82
CA LEU A 332 -20.99 3.17 17.19
C LEU A 332 -21.57 2.49 15.94
N LEU A 333 -20.70 1.90 15.11
CA LEU A 333 -21.15 1.18 13.91
C LEU A 333 -21.73 -0.20 14.23
N ILE A 334 -21.30 -0.87 15.28
CA ILE A 334 -21.89 -2.15 15.73
C ILE A 334 -23.34 -1.93 16.18
N GLU A 335 -23.61 -0.83 16.87
CA GLU A 335 -24.92 -0.57 17.50
C GLU A 335 -25.97 0.02 16.55
N ASP A 336 -25.53 0.70 15.49
CA ASP A 336 -26.42 1.43 14.57
C ASP A 336 -26.44 0.76 13.18
N ASP A 337 -27.37 -0.14 12.94
CA ASP A 337 -27.56 -0.83 11.66
C ASP A 337 -27.93 0.14 10.52
N ALA A 338 -28.75 1.14 10.81
CA ALA A 338 -29.15 2.15 9.82
C ALA A 338 -27.92 2.94 9.33
N LYS A 339 -27.08 3.35 10.26
CA LYS A 339 -25.85 4.07 9.96
C LYS A 339 -24.83 3.20 9.22
N ARG A 340 -24.67 1.90 9.58
CA ARG A 340 -23.81 0.98 8.81
C ARG A 340 -24.25 0.90 7.35
N LYS A 341 -25.56 0.74 7.10
CA LYS A 341 -26.13 0.68 5.75
C LYS A 341 -25.98 1.99 4.98
N GLU A 342 -26.18 3.12 5.65
CA GLU A 342 -25.98 4.44 5.08
C GLU A 342 -24.53 4.66 4.69
N PHE A 343 -23.59 4.46 5.61
CA PHE A 343 -22.15 4.64 5.35
C PHE A 343 -21.64 3.67 4.28
N GLY A 344 -22.17 2.44 4.25
CA GLY A 344 -21.86 1.48 3.19
C GLY A 344 -22.27 1.98 1.80
N ARG A 345 -23.50 2.52 1.65
CA ARG A 345 -23.95 3.13 0.38
C ARG A 345 -23.09 4.34 0.00
N ASN A 346 -22.73 5.15 0.97
CA ASN A 346 -21.92 6.36 0.76
C ASN A 346 -20.44 6.03 0.41
N SER A 347 -19.95 4.85 0.82
CA SER A 347 -18.60 4.37 0.46
C SER A 347 -18.45 4.14 -1.03
#